data_56d266f24bcf2534b90e467bffaa8b17
#
_entry.id   56d266f24bcf2534b90e467bffaa8b17
#
_cell.length_a   1.000
_cell.length_b   1.000
_cell.length_c   1.000
_cell.angle_alpha   90.00
_cell.angle_beta   90.00
_cell.angle_gamma   90.00
#
_symmetry.space_group_name_H-M   'P 1'
#
loop_
_entity.id
_entity.type
_entity.pdbx_description
1 polymer ?
#
loop_
_entity_poly.entity_id
_entity_poly.type
_entity_poly.pdbx_seq_one_letter_code
_entity_poly.pdbx_strand_id
1 'polypeptide(L)'
;EVMDITRTHSAMVQVMFYLGYFIMAIPAGLFITKYGYRKGVVFGLLLYGIGSLMFIPGEYWMSFEFFLFSLFVIACGLVFLETAANPYMTELGDRETAASRLNLAQSFNGLGCICGPLVGGLLLFSGKGEANISYPYMLMGVVVLAVGFIFSRIKLPEIVHVDDLADGETVKRSLWSHKLFLFGIVALFSYEIAEISINSFFINYVVDDGWMNARDAAVVLSFGGLGLFMCGRFAGSWIMQRIRAERVLLCCALGTVMATFLIVCNLGKISLIALFLVYVFEAIMFPTIFAISLKGLGGKTKRASSFLMMSPVGGAVGPVLMGYVADNSTMSLSFIIPFVSFCIVLFYSWYADVERN
;
A
#
# COMPACT_ATOMS: atom_id res chain seq x y z
N GLU A 1 -26.39 2.37 -5.41
CA GLU A 1 -27.61 1.98 -6.15
C GLU A 1 -28.21 0.67 -5.64
N VAL A 2 -27.43 -0.26 -5.08
CA VAL A 2 -27.94 -1.51 -4.47
C VAL A 2 -28.40 -1.28 -3.02
N MET A 3 -27.76 -0.33 -2.34
CA MET A 3 -28.16 0.19 -1.03
C MET A 3 -28.25 1.71 -1.14
N ASP A 4 -29.32 2.31 -0.63
CA ASP A 4 -29.48 3.77 -0.55
C ASP A 4 -28.53 4.34 0.52
N ILE A 5 -27.21 4.35 0.20
CA ILE A 5 -26.17 4.88 1.08
C ILE A 5 -25.81 6.32 0.70
N THR A 6 -25.66 7.16 1.71
CA THR A 6 -25.19 8.55 1.53
C THR A 6 -23.71 8.57 1.17
N ARG A 7 -23.22 9.70 0.62
CA ARG A 7 -21.78 9.89 0.36
C ARG A 7 -20.93 9.72 1.62
N THR A 8 -21.45 10.12 2.77
CA THR A 8 -20.79 9.94 4.07
C THR A 8 -20.64 8.46 4.43
N HIS A 9 -21.68 7.65 4.22
CA HIS A 9 -21.61 6.19 4.42
C HIS A 9 -20.59 5.54 3.48
N SER A 10 -20.53 5.99 2.22
CA SER A 10 -19.50 5.48 1.28
C SER A 10 -18.07 5.77 1.75
N ALA A 11 -17.84 6.93 2.37
CA ALA A 11 -16.52 7.26 2.94
C ALA A 11 -16.15 6.35 4.13
N MET A 12 -17.14 5.84 4.89
CA MET A 12 -16.88 4.92 6.01
C MET A 12 -16.22 3.61 5.58
N VAL A 13 -16.38 3.19 4.32
CA VAL A 13 -15.71 2.02 3.75
C VAL A 13 -14.18 2.17 3.85
N GLN A 14 -13.65 3.33 3.42
CA GLN A 14 -12.23 3.61 3.53
C GLN A 14 -11.77 3.75 4.97
N VAL A 15 -12.56 4.43 5.81
CA VAL A 15 -12.26 4.61 7.23
C VAL A 15 -12.12 3.26 7.93
N MET A 16 -13.06 2.33 7.72
CA MET A 16 -13.02 1.00 8.36
C MET A 16 -11.85 0.16 7.87
N PHE A 17 -11.48 0.28 6.59
CA PHE A 17 -10.34 -0.40 6.02
C PHE A 17 -9.02 0.08 6.66
N TYR A 18 -8.75 1.39 6.65
CA TYR A 18 -7.54 1.96 7.23
C TYR A 18 -7.48 1.85 8.76
N LEU A 19 -8.65 1.86 9.43
CA LEU A 19 -8.75 1.62 10.87
C LEU A 19 -8.29 0.19 11.21
N GLY A 20 -8.67 -0.80 10.39
CA GLY A 20 -8.19 -2.18 10.51
C GLY A 20 -6.65 -2.25 10.42
N TYR A 21 -6.07 -1.55 9.45
CA TYR A 21 -4.60 -1.44 9.33
C TYR A 21 -3.97 -0.83 10.57
N PHE A 22 -4.46 0.30 11.03
CA PHE A 22 -3.89 0.99 12.17
C PHE A 22 -3.96 0.20 13.48
N ILE A 23 -5.14 -0.34 13.80
CA ILE A 23 -5.36 -1.06 15.06
C ILE A 23 -4.62 -2.39 15.07
N MET A 24 -4.63 -3.14 13.95
CA MET A 24 -4.15 -4.51 13.93
C MET A 24 -2.65 -4.63 13.62
N ALA A 25 -1.96 -3.57 13.17
CA ALA A 25 -0.54 -3.63 12.84
C ALA A 25 0.35 -4.07 14.02
N ILE A 26 0.17 -3.47 15.20
CA ILE A 26 0.94 -3.83 16.39
C ILE A 26 0.61 -5.25 16.90
N PRO A 27 -0.66 -5.65 17.07
CA PRO A 27 -1.03 -7.03 17.39
C PRO A 27 -0.45 -8.06 16.40
N ALA A 28 -0.47 -7.77 15.10
CA ALA A 28 0.11 -8.64 14.07
C ALA A 28 1.62 -8.81 14.26
N GLY A 29 2.36 -7.72 14.48
CA GLY A 29 3.79 -7.79 14.74
C GLY A 29 4.15 -8.56 16.01
N LEU A 30 3.39 -8.40 17.09
CA LEU A 30 3.57 -9.16 18.33
C LEU A 30 3.29 -10.65 18.11
N PHE A 31 2.22 -10.98 17.38
CA PHE A 31 1.89 -12.35 17.02
C PHE A 31 3.01 -12.99 16.18
N ILE A 32 3.48 -12.30 15.13
CA ILE A 32 4.54 -12.80 14.26
C ILE A 32 5.87 -12.97 15.02
N THR A 33 6.16 -12.06 15.93
CA THR A 33 7.36 -12.16 16.79
C THR A 33 7.31 -13.43 17.65
N LYS A 34 6.13 -13.76 18.20
CA LYS A 34 5.95 -14.93 19.08
C LYS A 34 5.84 -16.25 18.31
N TYR A 35 5.15 -16.26 17.18
CA TYR A 35 4.74 -17.49 16.49
C TYR A 35 5.42 -17.70 15.13
N GLY A 36 6.18 -16.72 14.65
CA GLY A 36 6.92 -16.74 13.37
C GLY A 36 6.09 -16.30 12.17
N TYR A 37 6.78 -16.04 11.06
CA TYR A 37 6.20 -15.51 9.83
C TYR A 37 5.13 -16.42 9.23
N ARG A 38 5.38 -17.74 9.16
CA ARG A 38 4.45 -18.70 8.59
C ARG A 38 3.08 -18.67 9.26
N LYS A 39 3.05 -18.69 10.61
CA LYS A 39 1.79 -18.64 11.34
C LYS A 39 1.10 -17.29 11.17
N GLY A 40 1.86 -16.20 11.06
CA GLY A 40 1.34 -14.88 10.73
C GLY A 40 0.62 -14.85 9.38
N VAL A 41 1.24 -15.40 8.33
CA VAL A 41 0.63 -15.53 6.99
C VAL A 41 -0.63 -16.37 7.03
N VAL A 42 -0.59 -17.56 7.63
CA VAL A 42 -1.77 -18.45 7.72
C VAL A 42 -2.91 -17.78 8.47
N PHE A 43 -2.62 -17.11 9.59
CA PHE A 43 -3.64 -16.40 10.37
C PHE A 43 -4.23 -15.23 9.60
N GLY A 44 -3.39 -14.46 8.86
CA GLY A 44 -3.84 -13.39 7.98
C GLY A 44 -4.76 -13.89 6.87
N LEU A 45 -4.40 -15.00 6.21
CA LEU A 45 -5.24 -15.63 5.17
C LEU A 45 -6.57 -16.14 5.74
N LEU A 46 -6.57 -16.68 6.97
CA LEU A 46 -7.81 -17.09 7.64
C LEU A 46 -8.72 -15.89 7.92
N LEU A 47 -8.21 -14.80 8.51
CA LEU A 47 -8.99 -13.59 8.76
C LEU A 47 -9.54 -12.99 7.47
N TYR A 48 -8.69 -12.90 6.44
CA TYR A 48 -9.10 -12.37 5.14
C TYR A 48 -10.21 -13.22 4.51
N GLY A 49 -10.03 -14.55 4.50
CA GLY A 49 -11.03 -15.46 3.95
C GLY A 49 -12.35 -15.45 4.72
N ILE A 50 -12.31 -15.45 6.07
CA ILE A 50 -13.50 -15.35 6.92
C ILE A 50 -14.21 -14.01 6.67
N GLY A 51 -13.49 -12.88 6.70
CA GLY A 51 -14.04 -11.57 6.42
C GLY A 51 -14.71 -11.48 5.04
N SER A 52 -14.12 -12.13 4.03
CA SER A 52 -14.72 -12.21 2.69
C SER A 52 -16.01 -13.05 2.68
N LEU A 53 -16.06 -14.17 3.38
CA LEU A 53 -17.28 -14.99 3.48
C LEU A 53 -18.39 -14.33 4.32
N MET A 54 -18.04 -13.42 5.22
CA MET A 54 -19.02 -12.64 5.98
C MET A 54 -19.87 -11.71 5.11
N PHE A 55 -19.47 -11.43 3.87
CA PHE A 55 -20.32 -10.71 2.93
C PHE A 55 -21.63 -11.47 2.60
N ILE A 56 -21.65 -12.81 2.67
CA ILE A 56 -22.84 -13.63 2.40
C ILE A 56 -23.97 -13.33 3.40
N PRO A 57 -23.78 -13.48 4.72
CA PRO A 57 -24.81 -13.08 5.68
C PRO A 57 -25.10 -11.57 5.66
N GLY A 58 -24.10 -10.73 5.36
CA GLY A 58 -24.30 -9.28 5.21
C GLY A 58 -25.29 -8.92 4.11
N GLU A 59 -25.22 -9.59 2.97
CA GLU A 59 -26.18 -9.42 1.88
C GLU A 59 -27.56 -9.96 2.26
N TYR A 60 -27.62 -11.12 2.91
CA TYR A 60 -28.88 -11.69 3.37
C TYR A 60 -29.63 -10.77 4.35
N TRP A 61 -28.89 -10.10 5.25
CA TRP A 61 -29.48 -9.15 6.20
C TRP A 61 -29.60 -7.72 5.65
N MET A 62 -29.07 -7.44 4.48
CA MET A 62 -29.00 -6.10 3.88
C MET A 62 -28.44 -5.05 4.85
N SER A 63 -27.49 -5.44 5.71
CA SER A 63 -26.91 -4.58 6.73
C SER A 63 -25.59 -3.97 6.27
N PHE A 64 -25.59 -2.65 6.09
CA PHE A 64 -24.40 -1.89 5.74
C PHE A 64 -23.32 -1.96 6.83
N GLU A 65 -23.73 -1.91 8.10
CA GLU A 65 -22.82 -2.02 9.24
C GLU A 65 -22.08 -3.37 9.25
N PHE A 66 -22.79 -4.43 8.87
CA PHE A 66 -22.18 -5.77 8.77
C PHE A 66 -21.19 -5.86 7.61
N PHE A 67 -21.46 -5.20 6.49
CA PHE A 67 -20.47 -5.07 5.41
C PHE A 67 -19.23 -4.30 5.86
N LEU A 68 -19.38 -3.19 6.58
CA LEU A 68 -18.27 -2.44 7.14
C LEU A 68 -17.43 -3.29 8.10
N PHE A 69 -18.08 -4.07 8.96
CA PHE A 69 -17.38 -4.98 9.86
C PHE A 69 -16.65 -6.10 9.09
N SER A 70 -17.24 -6.63 8.03
CA SER A 70 -16.60 -7.62 7.16
C SER A 70 -15.34 -7.06 6.49
N LEU A 71 -15.40 -5.83 6.00
CA LEU A 71 -14.23 -5.11 5.45
C LEU A 71 -13.15 -4.87 6.49
N PHE A 72 -13.53 -4.52 7.72
CA PHE A 72 -12.59 -4.39 8.83
C PHE A 72 -11.85 -5.70 9.11
N VAL A 73 -12.56 -6.84 9.12
CA VAL A 73 -11.96 -8.18 9.31
C VAL A 73 -11.02 -8.53 8.16
N ILE A 74 -11.39 -8.20 6.91
CA ILE A 74 -10.51 -8.35 5.73
C ILE A 74 -9.24 -7.52 5.92
N ALA A 75 -9.37 -6.25 6.29
CA ALA A 75 -8.24 -5.36 6.51
C ALA A 75 -7.31 -5.88 7.61
N CYS A 76 -7.85 -6.40 8.71
CA CYS A 76 -7.07 -7.07 9.75
C CYS A 76 -6.25 -8.25 9.16
N GLY A 77 -6.85 -9.06 8.30
CA GLY A 77 -6.17 -10.16 7.61
C GLY A 77 -5.03 -9.67 6.71
N LEU A 78 -5.27 -8.62 5.93
CA LEU A 78 -4.26 -8.00 5.06
C LEU A 78 -3.07 -7.48 5.85
N VAL A 79 -3.29 -6.81 6.97
CA VAL A 79 -2.21 -6.31 7.82
C VAL A 79 -1.34 -7.45 8.35
N PHE A 80 -1.93 -8.57 8.76
CA PHE A 80 -1.16 -9.75 9.15
C PHE A 80 -0.30 -10.27 7.99
N LEU A 81 -0.87 -10.31 6.78
CA LEU A 81 -0.15 -10.76 5.59
C LEU A 81 1.02 -9.83 5.27
N GLU A 82 0.80 -8.53 5.21
CA GLU A 82 1.85 -7.56 4.85
C GLU A 82 2.92 -7.44 5.95
N THR A 83 2.51 -7.46 7.22
CA THR A 83 3.45 -7.44 8.36
C THR A 83 4.33 -8.69 8.40
N ALA A 84 3.85 -9.81 7.86
CA ALA A 84 4.62 -11.05 7.77
C ALA A 84 5.40 -11.16 6.45
N ALA A 85 4.75 -10.97 5.30
CA ALA A 85 5.33 -11.24 3.99
C ALA A 85 6.38 -10.21 3.58
N ASN A 86 6.15 -8.92 3.83
CA ASN A 86 7.09 -7.87 3.41
C ASN A 86 8.47 -8.02 4.09
N PRO A 87 8.59 -8.12 5.43
CA PRO A 87 9.89 -8.33 6.05
C PRO A 87 10.48 -9.70 5.72
N TYR A 88 9.65 -10.74 5.59
CA TYR A 88 10.13 -12.06 5.17
C TYR A 88 10.82 -12.00 3.81
N MET A 89 10.24 -11.28 2.83
CA MET A 89 10.85 -11.07 1.52
C MET A 89 12.14 -10.25 1.58
N THR A 90 12.27 -9.32 2.53
CA THR A 90 13.52 -8.56 2.69
C THR A 90 14.63 -9.37 3.35
N GLU A 91 14.28 -10.32 4.20
CA GLU A 91 15.22 -11.16 4.93
C GLU A 91 15.65 -12.43 4.18
N LEU A 92 14.84 -12.88 3.20
CA LEU A 92 15.19 -14.01 2.33
C LEU A 92 16.29 -13.64 1.32
N GLY A 93 17.52 -14.18 1.51
CA GLY A 93 18.65 -13.97 0.60
C GLY A 93 19.44 -12.71 0.90
N ASP A 94 20.11 -12.17 -0.12
CA ASP A 94 21.11 -11.14 0.04
C ASP A 94 20.52 -9.79 0.50
N ARG A 95 21.10 -9.17 1.52
CA ARG A 95 20.62 -7.88 2.07
C ARG A 95 20.68 -6.73 1.07
N GLU A 96 21.63 -6.76 0.15
CA GLU A 96 21.79 -5.70 -0.86
C GLU A 96 20.66 -5.69 -1.90
N THR A 97 20.08 -6.86 -2.20
CA THR A 97 18.97 -7.01 -3.17
C THR A 97 17.60 -7.04 -2.51
N ALA A 98 17.49 -6.80 -1.21
CA ALA A 98 16.25 -6.85 -0.45
C ALA A 98 15.15 -5.93 -1.03
N ALA A 99 15.49 -4.69 -1.36
CA ALA A 99 14.55 -3.74 -1.97
C ALA A 99 14.10 -4.20 -3.36
N SER A 100 15.00 -4.75 -4.18
CA SER A 100 14.66 -5.30 -5.50
C SER A 100 13.67 -6.46 -5.38
N ARG A 101 13.92 -7.41 -4.48
CA ARG A 101 13.03 -8.57 -4.24
C ARG A 101 11.66 -8.13 -3.76
N LEU A 102 11.61 -7.19 -2.82
CA LEU A 102 10.33 -6.68 -2.32
C LEU A 102 9.55 -5.94 -3.41
N ASN A 103 10.22 -5.12 -4.23
CA ASN A 103 9.59 -4.46 -5.37
C ASN A 103 9.06 -5.48 -6.38
N LEU A 104 9.79 -6.54 -6.68
CA LEU A 104 9.30 -7.62 -7.56
C LEU A 104 8.06 -8.30 -6.98
N ALA A 105 8.06 -8.63 -5.70
CA ALA A 105 6.90 -9.22 -5.03
C ALA A 105 5.69 -8.27 -5.07
N GLN A 106 5.91 -6.99 -4.79
CA GLN A 106 4.87 -5.97 -4.82
C GLN A 106 4.38 -5.61 -6.23
N SER A 107 5.11 -5.99 -7.29
CA SER A 107 4.63 -5.84 -8.67
C SER A 107 3.39 -6.70 -8.94
N PHE A 108 3.26 -7.86 -8.30
CA PHE A 108 2.05 -8.70 -8.37
C PHE A 108 0.85 -8.06 -7.66
N ASN A 109 1.09 -7.25 -6.62
CA ASN A 109 0.04 -6.39 -6.04
C ASN A 109 -0.49 -5.39 -7.09
N GLY A 110 0.41 -4.72 -7.82
CA GLY A 110 0.02 -3.83 -8.93
C GLY A 110 -0.84 -4.53 -9.99
N LEU A 111 -0.52 -5.78 -10.33
CA LEU A 111 -1.38 -6.60 -11.22
C LEU A 111 -2.76 -6.81 -10.60
N GLY A 112 -2.84 -7.08 -9.30
CA GLY A 112 -4.09 -7.21 -8.55
C GLY A 112 -4.94 -5.93 -8.59
N CYS A 113 -4.32 -4.76 -8.50
CA CYS A 113 -5.01 -3.47 -8.59
C CYS A 113 -5.69 -3.24 -9.95
N ILE A 114 -5.15 -3.80 -11.04
CA ILE A 114 -5.75 -3.75 -12.37
C ILE A 114 -6.82 -4.84 -12.54
N CYS A 115 -6.50 -6.08 -12.17
CA CYS A 115 -7.39 -7.22 -12.36
C CYS A 115 -8.59 -7.21 -11.41
N GLY A 116 -8.42 -6.69 -10.19
CA GLY A 116 -9.48 -6.67 -9.18
C GLY A 116 -10.77 -5.97 -9.63
N PRO A 117 -10.72 -4.70 -10.06
CA PRO A 117 -11.88 -3.99 -10.56
C PRO A 117 -12.51 -4.63 -11.80
N LEU A 118 -11.67 -5.19 -12.71
CA LEU A 118 -12.16 -5.89 -13.92
C LEU A 118 -12.94 -7.14 -13.57
N VAL A 119 -12.35 -8.02 -12.75
CA VAL A 119 -13.00 -9.28 -12.33
C VAL A 119 -14.20 -8.98 -11.45
N GLY A 120 -14.06 -8.04 -10.50
CA GLY A 120 -15.16 -7.60 -9.63
C GLY A 120 -16.33 -7.04 -10.43
N GLY A 121 -16.07 -6.18 -11.41
CA GLY A 121 -17.10 -5.63 -12.30
C GLY A 121 -17.78 -6.71 -13.14
N LEU A 122 -17.02 -7.63 -13.72
CA LEU A 122 -17.58 -8.75 -14.47
C LEU A 122 -18.48 -9.64 -13.61
N LEU A 123 -18.07 -9.92 -12.37
CA LEU A 123 -18.83 -10.79 -11.47
C LEU A 123 -20.08 -10.08 -10.90
N LEU A 124 -19.97 -8.78 -10.57
CA LEU A 124 -21.08 -7.98 -10.05
C LEU A 124 -22.20 -7.81 -11.07
N PHE A 125 -21.88 -7.65 -12.36
CA PHE A 125 -22.84 -7.37 -13.43
C PHE A 125 -23.13 -8.56 -14.34
N SER A 126 -22.65 -9.77 -13.99
CA SER A 126 -22.88 -10.99 -14.78
C SER A 126 -24.29 -11.57 -14.62
N GLY A 127 -25.06 -11.14 -13.61
CA GLY A 127 -26.43 -11.58 -13.36
C GLY A 127 -27.47 -10.79 -14.17
N LYS A 128 -28.57 -11.44 -14.56
CA LYS A 128 -29.70 -10.79 -15.24
C LYS A 128 -30.52 -9.93 -14.25
N GLY A 129 -30.02 -8.71 -13.95
CA GLY A 129 -30.83 -7.64 -13.36
C GLY A 129 -30.53 -7.23 -11.92
N GLU A 130 -29.87 -8.02 -11.09
CA GLU A 130 -29.50 -7.62 -9.72
C GLU A 130 -28.00 -7.81 -9.49
N ALA A 131 -27.33 -6.79 -8.99
CA ALA A 131 -25.92 -6.86 -8.63
C ALA A 131 -25.77 -7.68 -7.32
N ASN A 132 -25.13 -8.85 -7.41
CA ASN A 132 -24.87 -9.68 -6.25
C ASN A 132 -23.50 -9.32 -5.66
N ILE A 133 -23.51 -8.61 -4.54
CA ILE A 133 -22.30 -8.08 -3.89
C ILE A 133 -21.48 -9.22 -3.26
N SER A 134 -22.12 -10.24 -2.70
CA SER A 134 -21.44 -11.30 -1.96
C SER A 134 -20.68 -12.27 -2.88
N TYR A 135 -21.10 -12.43 -4.13
CA TYR A 135 -20.51 -13.43 -5.02
C TYR A 135 -19.01 -13.24 -5.30
N PRO A 136 -18.51 -12.04 -5.67
CA PRO A 136 -17.07 -11.81 -5.81
C PRO A 136 -16.30 -12.05 -4.51
N TYR A 137 -16.85 -11.62 -3.38
CA TYR A 137 -16.21 -11.81 -2.08
C TYR A 137 -16.21 -13.27 -1.64
N MET A 138 -17.28 -14.02 -1.92
CA MET A 138 -17.35 -15.46 -1.67
C MET A 138 -16.27 -16.22 -2.46
N LEU A 139 -16.17 -15.95 -3.76
CA LEU A 139 -15.14 -16.57 -4.61
C LEU A 139 -13.73 -16.26 -4.08
N MET A 140 -13.46 -14.99 -3.77
CA MET A 140 -12.19 -14.56 -3.21
C MET A 140 -11.91 -15.23 -1.86
N GLY A 141 -12.91 -15.31 -0.97
CA GLY A 141 -12.79 -15.97 0.33
C GLY A 141 -12.42 -17.43 0.21
N VAL A 142 -13.06 -18.18 -0.70
CA VAL A 142 -12.75 -19.61 -0.96
C VAL A 142 -11.33 -19.77 -1.48
N VAL A 143 -10.91 -18.94 -2.44
CA VAL A 143 -9.54 -19.00 -2.99
C VAL A 143 -8.50 -18.69 -1.91
N VAL A 144 -8.71 -17.65 -1.11
CA VAL A 144 -7.78 -17.25 -0.04
C VAL A 144 -7.68 -18.31 1.04
N LEU A 145 -8.80 -18.94 1.44
CA LEU A 145 -8.78 -20.04 2.40
C LEU A 145 -8.08 -21.27 1.85
N ALA A 146 -8.26 -21.60 0.57
CA ALA A 146 -7.53 -22.68 -0.09
C ALA A 146 -6.01 -22.41 -0.09
N VAL A 147 -5.59 -21.19 -0.41
CA VAL A 147 -4.19 -20.75 -0.32
C VAL A 147 -3.70 -20.84 1.13
N GLY A 148 -4.49 -20.41 2.12
CA GLY A 148 -4.19 -20.53 3.54
C GLY A 148 -3.97 -21.97 3.98
N PHE A 149 -4.79 -22.90 3.51
CA PHE A 149 -4.63 -24.32 3.75
C PHE A 149 -3.31 -24.86 3.16
N ILE A 150 -2.98 -24.48 1.92
CA ILE A 150 -1.71 -24.86 1.28
C ILE A 150 -0.53 -24.33 2.10
N PHE A 151 -0.54 -23.02 2.47
CA PHE A 151 0.52 -22.43 3.28
C PHE A 151 0.65 -23.06 4.66
N SER A 152 -0.44 -23.57 5.24
CA SER A 152 -0.40 -24.30 6.50
C SER A 152 0.38 -25.64 6.40
N ARG A 153 0.55 -26.18 5.19
CA ARG A 153 1.29 -27.43 4.93
C ARG A 153 2.72 -27.23 4.45
N ILE A 154 3.05 -26.03 3.92
CA ILE A 154 4.40 -25.73 3.45
C ILE A 154 5.30 -25.40 4.64
N LYS A 155 6.53 -25.93 4.64
CA LYS A 155 7.58 -25.53 5.59
C LYS A 155 8.31 -24.34 4.99
N LEU A 156 8.12 -23.15 5.57
CA LEU A 156 8.93 -21.97 5.22
C LEU A 156 10.26 -22.06 5.97
N PRO A 157 11.39 -21.67 5.36
CA PRO A 157 12.67 -21.51 6.06
C PRO A 157 12.51 -20.54 7.24
N GLU A 158 12.99 -20.94 8.41
CA GLU A 158 13.04 -20.03 9.56
C GLU A 158 14.26 -19.11 9.39
N ILE A 159 14.03 -17.82 9.55
CA ILE A 159 15.09 -16.83 9.52
C ILE A 159 15.59 -16.67 10.95
N VAL A 160 16.77 -17.23 11.22
CA VAL A 160 17.49 -17.10 12.48
C VAL A 160 18.57 -16.04 12.30
N HIS A 161 18.48 -14.96 13.02
CA HIS A 161 19.57 -13.97 13.07
C HIS A 161 20.67 -14.47 14.00
N VAL A 162 21.91 -14.42 13.54
CA VAL A 162 23.08 -14.78 14.34
C VAL A 162 23.17 -13.91 15.60
N ASP A 163 22.65 -12.70 15.54
CA ASP A 163 22.56 -11.76 16.66
C ASP A 163 21.59 -12.23 17.77
N ASP A 164 20.63 -13.11 17.44
CA ASP A 164 19.74 -13.74 18.44
C ASP A 164 20.46 -14.81 19.26
N LEU A 165 21.63 -15.27 18.79
CA LEU A 165 22.47 -16.29 19.42
C LEU A 165 23.64 -15.68 20.21
N ALA A 166 23.97 -14.42 20.01
CA ALA A 166 24.99 -13.69 20.73
C ALA A 166 24.37 -12.97 21.93
N ASP A 167 24.37 -13.63 23.07
CA ASP A 167 24.00 -13.02 24.35
C ASP A 167 24.84 -11.76 24.61
N GLY A 168 24.23 -10.60 24.53
CA GLY A 168 24.60 -9.56 25.46
C GLY A 168 24.70 -8.11 25.00
N GLU A 169 25.16 -7.69 23.82
CA GLU A 169 25.42 -6.26 23.62
C GLU A 169 24.66 -5.57 22.46
N THR A 170 24.34 -6.26 21.38
CA THR A 170 23.61 -5.68 20.24
C THR A 170 22.10 -5.55 20.48
N VAL A 171 21.54 -6.30 21.40
CA VAL A 171 20.09 -6.28 21.75
C VAL A 171 19.68 -5.02 22.54
N LYS A 172 20.62 -4.29 23.13
CA LYS A 172 20.32 -3.16 24.05
C LYS A 172 19.92 -1.84 23.34
N ARG A 173 20.24 -1.64 22.08
CA ARG A 173 19.81 -0.40 21.41
C ARG A 173 18.30 -0.42 21.16
N SER A 174 17.59 0.57 21.68
CA SER A 174 16.15 0.74 21.45
C SER A 174 15.86 0.83 19.95
N LEU A 175 14.73 0.26 19.48
CA LEU A 175 14.23 0.42 18.11
C LEU A 175 14.15 1.90 17.74
N TRP A 176 13.77 2.74 18.68
CA TRP A 176 13.63 4.19 18.56
C TRP A 176 14.95 4.96 18.45
N SER A 177 16.10 4.33 18.61
CA SER A 177 17.41 4.95 18.37
C SER A 177 17.89 4.87 16.92
N HIS A 178 17.20 4.08 16.08
CA HIS A 178 17.55 3.94 14.66
C HIS A 178 16.87 5.04 13.82
N LYS A 179 17.62 6.05 13.43
CA LYS A 179 17.11 7.21 12.70
C LYS A 179 16.48 6.85 11.36
N LEU A 180 17.10 5.95 10.58
CA LEU A 180 16.54 5.45 9.32
C LEU A 180 15.15 4.83 9.51
N PHE A 181 14.93 4.09 10.59
CA PHE A 181 13.63 3.54 10.91
C PHE A 181 12.61 4.63 11.27
N LEU A 182 12.98 5.57 12.14
CA LEU A 182 12.08 6.66 12.55
C LEU A 182 11.66 7.54 11.37
N PHE A 183 12.63 8.00 10.59
CA PHE A 183 12.35 8.80 9.40
C PHE A 183 11.61 7.98 8.34
N GLY A 184 11.85 6.66 8.29
CA GLY A 184 11.14 5.75 7.41
C GLY A 184 9.65 5.63 7.71
N ILE A 185 9.24 5.64 9.00
CA ILE A 185 7.82 5.67 9.37
C ILE A 185 7.16 6.94 8.84
N VAL A 186 7.81 8.10 9.04
CA VAL A 186 7.29 9.40 8.57
C VAL A 186 7.25 9.44 7.04
N ALA A 187 8.29 8.93 6.38
CA ALA A 187 8.36 8.89 4.92
C ALA A 187 7.27 7.98 4.31
N LEU A 188 7.04 6.79 4.89
CA LEU A 188 5.97 5.90 4.43
C LEU A 188 4.59 6.50 4.66
N PHE A 189 4.34 7.10 5.82
CA PHE A 189 3.09 7.79 6.09
C PHE A 189 2.83 8.92 5.09
N SER A 190 3.86 9.73 4.80
CA SER A 190 3.77 10.80 3.81
C SER A 190 3.57 10.25 2.40
N TYR A 191 4.23 9.16 2.04
CA TYR A 191 4.03 8.48 0.76
C TYR A 191 2.58 8.04 0.58
N GLU A 192 1.97 7.40 1.59
CA GLU A 192 0.57 6.96 1.54
C GLU A 192 -0.40 8.14 1.42
N ILE A 193 -0.11 9.28 2.08
CA ILE A 193 -0.86 10.52 1.87
C ILE A 193 -0.83 10.91 0.39
N ALA A 194 0.34 10.90 -0.25
CA ALA A 194 0.48 11.31 -1.64
C ALA A 194 -0.19 10.34 -2.61
N GLU A 195 0.16 9.05 -2.53
CA GLU A 195 -0.32 8.00 -3.44
C GLU A 195 -1.85 7.92 -3.45
N ILE A 196 -2.47 7.79 -2.28
CA ILE A 196 -3.92 7.63 -2.19
C ILE A 196 -4.66 8.91 -2.58
N SER A 197 -4.10 10.08 -2.28
CA SER A 197 -4.66 11.37 -2.72
C SER A 197 -4.66 11.48 -4.25
N ILE A 198 -3.56 11.17 -4.91
CA ILE A 198 -3.43 11.22 -6.36
C ILE A 198 -4.40 10.25 -7.01
N ASN A 199 -4.46 9.00 -6.52
CA ASN A 199 -5.41 8.00 -7.02
C ASN A 199 -6.87 8.42 -6.85
N SER A 200 -7.21 9.04 -5.72
CA SER A 200 -8.57 9.48 -5.41
C SER A 200 -9.03 10.65 -6.27
N PHE A 201 -8.12 11.58 -6.61
CA PHE A 201 -8.46 12.81 -7.32
C PHE A 201 -8.01 12.84 -8.78
N PHE A 202 -7.44 11.75 -9.29
CA PHE A 202 -7.03 11.66 -10.70
C PHE A 202 -8.17 12.00 -11.66
N ILE A 203 -9.32 11.35 -11.49
CA ILE A 203 -10.48 11.54 -12.36
C ILE A 203 -10.97 12.98 -12.29
N ASN A 204 -11.09 13.54 -11.08
CA ASN A 204 -11.53 14.91 -10.87
C ASN A 204 -10.59 15.89 -11.58
N TYR A 205 -9.29 15.74 -11.41
CA TYR A 205 -8.29 16.61 -12.05
C TYR A 205 -8.40 16.61 -13.58
N VAL A 206 -8.51 15.42 -14.17
CA VAL A 206 -8.52 15.28 -15.64
C VAL A 206 -9.86 15.74 -16.24
N VAL A 207 -10.97 15.61 -15.50
CA VAL A 207 -12.30 16.06 -15.93
C VAL A 207 -12.46 17.58 -15.76
N ASP A 208 -12.02 18.14 -14.65
CA ASP A 208 -12.11 19.57 -14.35
C ASP A 208 -11.29 20.42 -15.33
N ASP A 209 -10.13 19.91 -15.76
CA ASP A 209 -9.30 20.54 -16.81
C ASP A 209 -9.82 20.28 -18.24
N GLY A 210 -10.92 19.54 -18.40
CA GLY A 210 -11.58 19.31 -19.67
C GLY A 210 -10.84 18.37 -20.65
N TRP A 211 -9.89 17.55 -20.14
CA TRP A 211 -9.10 16.63 -20.98
C TRP A 211 -9.92 15.44 -21.49
N MET A 212 -10.81 14.90 -20.66
CA MET A 212 -11.67 13.77 -21.02
C MET A 212 -12.89 13.68 -20.09
N ASN A 213 -13.87 12.86 -20.47
CA ASN A 213 -15.01 12.58 -19.61
C ASN A 213 -14.64 11.59 -18.50
N ALA A 214 -15.47 11.49 -17.45
CA ALA A 214 -15.20 10.66 -16.28
C ALA A 214 -15.05 9.16 -16.60
N ARG A 215 -15.74 8.64 -17.61
CA ARG A 215 -15.66 7.24 -18.03
C ARG A 215 -14.28 6.93 -18.63
N ASP A 216 -13.82 7.78 -19.56
CA ASP A 216 -12.51 7.61 -20.20
C ASP A 216 -11.39 7.84 -19.18
N ALA A 217 -11.55 8.82 -18.28
CA ALA A 217 -10.62 9.07 -17.19
C ALA A 217 -10.45 7.85 -16.27
N ALA A 218 -11.51 7.13 -15.96
CA ALA A 218 -11.45 5.89 -15.15
C ALA A 218 -10.67 4.77 -15.88
N VAL A 219 -10.86 4.63 -17.21
CA VAL A 219 -10.12 3.67 -18.02
C VAL A 219 -8.64 4.06 -18.08
N VAL A 220 -8.35 5.35 -18.28
CA VAL A 220 -6.98 5.87 -18.33
C VAL A 220 -6.27 5.76 -16.97
N LEU A 221 -6.96 5.96 -15.85
CA LEU A 221 -6.40 5.69 -14.54
C LEU A 221 -6.02 4.22 -14.39
N SER A 222 -6.93 3.30 -14.74
CA SER A 222 -6.72 1.86 -14.55
C SER A 222 -5.58 1.31 -15.42
N PHE A 223 -5.58 1.60 -16.71
CA PHE A 223 -4.59 1.05 -17.65
C PHE A 223 -3.39 1.97 -17.86
N GLY A 224 -3.57 3.28 -17.83
CA GLY A 224 -2.50 4.26 -17.95
C GLY A 224 -1.78 4.48 -16.63
N GLY A 225 -2.45 5.04 -15.61
CA GLY A 225 -1.86 5.36 -14.32
C GLY A 225 -1.35 4.11 -13.58
N LEU A 226 -2.26 3.21 -13.21
CA LEU A 226 -1.92 1.98 -12.47
C LEU A 226 -1.10 1.00 -13.32
N GLY A 227 -1.27 0.99 -14.64
CA GLY A 227 -0.42 0.23 -15.56
C GLY A 227 1.04 0.72 -15.55
N LEU A 228 1.26 2.04 -15.61
CA LEU A 228 2.59 2.65 -15.48
C LEU A 228 3.20 2.40 -14.10
N PHE A 229 2.40 2.47 -13.04
CA PHE A 229 2.82 2.13 -11.69
C PHE A 229 3.32 0.68 -11.59
N MET A 230 2.59 -0.27 -12.15
CA MET A 230 3.02 -1.67 -12.19
C MET A 230 4.32 -1.84 -13.00
N CYS A 231 4.40 -1.24 -14.19
CA CYS A 231 5.61 -1.26 -15.01
C CYS A 231 6.80 -0.62 -14.29
N GLY A 232 6.57 0.48 -13.59
CA GLY A 232 7.57 1.16 -12.76
C GLY A 232 8.15 0.26 -11.66
N ARG A 233 7.32 -0.57 -11.01
CA ARG A 233 7.78 -1.55 -10.02
C ARG A 233 8.66 -2.64 -10.63
N PHE A 234 8.29 -3.20 -11.78
CA PHE A 234 9.14 -4.17 -12.48
C PHE A 234 10.47 -3.55 -12.93
N ALA A 235 10.41 -2.39 -13.56
CA ALA A 235 11.60 -1.68 -14.00
C ALA A 235 12.50 -1.31 -12.83
N GLY A 236 11.93 -0.78 -11.75
CA GLY A 236 12.65 -0.43 -10.53
C GLY A 236 13.31 -1.64 -9.86
N SER A 237 12.60 -2.77 -9.78
CA SER A 237 13.18 -4.02 -9.28
C SER A 237 14.42 -4.43 -10.08
N TRP A 238 14.34 -4.36 -11.42
CA TRP A 238 15.47 -4.69 -12.29
C TRP A 238 16.63 -3.71 -12.16
N ILE A 239 16.36 -2.40 -12.08
CA ILE A 239 17.37 -1.35 -11.90
C ILE A 239 18.09 -1.51 -10.57
N MET A 240 17.37 -1.80 -9.49
CA MET A 240 17.93 -1.98 -8.14
C MET A 240 18.80 -3.25 -7.97
N GLN A 241 18.83 -4.16 -8.96
CA GLN A 241 19.83 -5.23 -9.01
C GLN A 241 21.22 -4.72 -9.40
N ARG A 242 21.32 -3.53 -10.01
CA ARG A 242 22.57 -2.95 -10.53
C ARG A 242 22.95 -1.66 -9.84
N ILE A 243 21.95 -0.91 -9.38
CA ILE A 243 22.10 0.40 -8.74
C ILE A 243 21.58 0.30 -7.32
N ARG A 244 22.26 0.94 -6.38
CA ARG A 244 21.85 0.99 -4.96
C ARG A 244 20.42 1.52 -4.82
N ALA A 245 19.61 0.83 -4.01
CA ALA A 245 18.21 1.16 -3.80
C ALA A 245 18.01 2.60 -3.29
N GLU A 246 18.91 3.09 -2.42
CA GLU A 246 18.86 4.44 -1.88
C GLU A 246 19.00 5.51 -2.98
N ARG A 247 19.88 5.29 -3.96
CA ARG A 247 20.05 6.20 -5.11
C ARG A 247 18.85 6.17 -6.06
N VAL A 248 18.32 4.98 -6.34
CA VAL A 248 17.11 4.85 -7.17
C VAL A 248 15.95 5.55 -6.51
N LEU A 249 15.77 5.37 -5.20
CA LEU A 249 14.73 6.06 -4.43
C LEU A 249 14.90 7.58 -4.48
N LEU A 250 16.14 8.09 -4.32
CA LEU A 250 16.44 9.51 -4.39
C LEU A 250 16.08 10.12 -5.76
N CYS A 251 16.46 9.45 -6.84
CA CYS A 251 16.12 9.89 -8.20
C CYS A 251 14.59 9.90 -8.43
N CYS A 252 13.90 8.86 -7.98
CA CYS A 252 12.44 8.78 -8.10
C CYS A 252 11.74 9.84 -7.23
N ALA A 253 12.20 10.07 -6.00
CA ALA A 253 11.66 11.10 -5.13
C ALA A 253 11.85 12.51 -5.70
N LEU A 254 13.00 12.79 -6.31
CA LEU A 254 13.20 14.04 -7.03
C LEU A 254 12.23 14.15 -8.22
N GLY A 255 12.05 13.06 -8.97
CA GLY A 255 11.11 13.00 -10.09
C GLY A 255 9.67 13.30 -9.69
N THR A 256 9.18 12.71 -8.57
CA THR A 256 7.82 12.98 -8.07
C THR A 256 7.65 14.41 -7.57
N VAL A 257 8.64 14.98 -6.87
CA VAL A 257 8.61 16.38 -6.42
C VAL A 257 8.53 17.32 -7.62
N MET A 258 9.36 17.11 -8.65
CA MET A 258 9.31 17.92 -9.87
C MET A 258 7.96 17.76 -10.61
N ALA A 259 7.48 16.54 -10.76
CA ALA A 259 6.23 16.27 -11.46
C ALA A 259 5.03 16.87 -10.71
N THR A 260 4.92 16.69 -9.40
CA THR A 260 3.83 17.28 -8.62
C THR A 260 3.92 18.82 -8.57
N PHE A 261 5.10 19.39 -8.57
CA PHE A 261 5.27 20.84 -8.71
C PHE A 261 4.70 21.35 -10.06
N LEU A 262 4.99 20.65 -11.18
CA LEU A 262 4.43 21.02 -12.48
C LEU A 262 2.91 20.91 -12.52
N ILE A 263 2.30 19.95 -11.77
CA ILE A 263 0.85 19.84 -11.66
C ILE A 263 0.28 21.04 -10.90
N VAL A 264 0.87 21.41 -9.79
CA VAL A 264 0.46 22.59 -8.99
C VAL A 264 0.54 23.88 -9.82
N CYS A 265 1.54 24.00 -10.69
CA CYS A 265 1.69 25.15 -11.60
C CYS A 265 0.63 25.21 -12.71
N ASN A 266 -0.17 24.17 -12.90
CA ASN A 266 -1.23 24.07 -13.91
C ASN A 266 -0.80 24.48 -15.33
N LEU A 267 0.25 23.84 -15.86
CA LEU A 267 0.85 24.14 -17.17
C LEU A 267 0.16 23.38 -18.32
N GLY A 268 -1.11 23.05 -18.18
CA GLY A 268 -1.90 22.35 -19.18
C GLY A 268 -1.35 20.95 -19.51
N LYS A 269 -1.03 20.68 -20.80
CA LYS A 269 -0.54 19.35 -21.24
C LYS A 269 0.72 18.88 -20.50
N ILE A 270 1.57 19.81 -20.05
CA ILE A 270 2.77 19.48 -19.28
C ILE A 270 2.38 18.89 -17.94
N SER A 271 1.38 19.47 -17.27
CA SER A 271 0.87 18.96 -15.98
C SER A 271 0.20 17.58 -16.16
N LEU A 272 -0.51 17.35 -17.26
CA LEU A 272 -1.08 16.03 -17.57
C LEU A 272 0.01 14.97 -17.75
N ILE A 273 1.07 15.26 -18.50
CA ILE A 273 2.22 14.36 -18.67
C ILE A 273 2.90 14.13 -17.32
N ALA A 274 3.08 15.19 -16.54
CA ALA A 274 3.67 15.11 -15.21
C ALA A 274 2.85 14.18 -14.29
N LEU A 275 1.51 14.21 -14.36
CA LEU A 275 0.64 13.31 -13.59
C LEU A 275 0.93 11.83 -13.89
N PHE A 276 1.14 11.45 -15.15
CA PHE A 276 1.52 10.07 -15.49
C PHE A 276 2.95 9.73 -15.05
N LEU A 277 3.87 10.69 -15.09
CA LEU A 277 5.24 10.48 -14.61
C LEU A 277 5.29 10.25 -13.10
N VAL A 278 4.37 10.85 -12.32
CA VAL A 278 4.25 10.55 -10.89
C VAL A 278 4.06 9.06 -10.67
N TYR A 279 3.13 8.39 -11.40
CA TYR A 279 2.89 6.95 -11.25
C TYR A 279 4.14 6.09 -11.50
N VAL A 280 4.99 6.49 -12.45
CA VAL A 280 6.24 5.78 -12.74
C VAL A 280 7.22 5.93 -11.58
N PHE A 281 7.39 7.15 -11.09
CA PHE A 281 8.39 7.44 -10.06
C PHE A 281 7.94 6.99 -8.65
N GLU A 282 6.66 7.12 -8.31
CA GLU A 282 6.15 6.69 -6.99
C GLU A 282 6.09 5.18 -6.84
N ALA A 283 6.05 4.43 -7.94
CA ALA A 283 5.83 3.00 -7.97
C ALA A 283 6.72 2.18 -7.04
N ILE A 284 8.00 2.55 -6.93
CA ILE A 284 8.99 1.82 -6.13
C ILE A 284 9.07 2.30 -4.68
N MET A 285 8.43 3.41 -4.33
CA MET A 285 8.71 4.10 -3.06
C MET A 285 8.35 3.28 -1.85
N PHE A 286 7.12 2.78 -1.77
CA PHE A 286 6.67 1.98 -0.61
C PHE A 286 7.62 0.82 -0.30
N PRO A 287 7.84 -0.14 -1.22
CA PRO A 287 8.67 -1.29 -0.91
C PRO A 287 10.14 -0.93 -0.68
N THR A 288 10.64 0.13 -1.32
CA THR A 288 12.03 0.56 -1.15
C THR A 288 12.23 1.27 0.19
N ILE A 289 11.37 2.21 0.58
CA ILE A 289 11.40 2.85 1.90
C ILE A 289 11.27 1.81 2.99
N PHE A 290 10.34 0.86 2.84
CA PHE A 290 10.12 -0.23 3.79
C PHE A 290 11.40 -1.07 3.98
N ALA A 291 12.02 -1.52 2.89
CA ALA A 291 13.24 -2.32 2.92
C ALA A 291 14.43 -1.57 3.54
N ILE A 292 14.61 -0.29 3.19
CA ILE A 292 15.68 0.55 3.74
C ILE A 292 15.46 0.79 5.24
N SER A 293 14.22 1.04 5.66
CA SER A 293 13.87 1.30 7.06
C SER A 293 14.10 0.09 7.99
N LEU A 294 14.03 -1.12 7.45
CA LEU A 294 14.30 -2.36 8.19
C LEU A 294 15.78 -2.75 8.23
N LYS A 295 16.61 -2.07 7.44
CA LYS A 295 18.03 -2.42 7.30
C LYS A 295 18.77 -2.26 8.63
N GLY A 296 19.50 -3.31 9.02
CA GLY A 296 20.33 -3.30 10.25
C GLY A 296 19.57 -3.52 11.55
N LEU A 297 18.25 -3.84 11.51
CA LEU A 297 17.44 -4.05 12.72
C LEU A 297 17.52 -5.47 13.28
N GLY A 298 18.05 -6.45 12.51
CA GLY A 298 18.25 -7.84 12.97
C GLY A 298 16.95 -8.43 13.55
N GLY A 299 17.02 -9.05 14.70
CA GLY A 299 15.88 -9.69 15.40
C GLY A 299 14.69 -8.75 15.69
N LYS A 300 14.89 -7.42 15.59
CA LYS A 300 13.80 -6.42 15.77
C LYS A 300 12.97 -6.17 14.51
N THR A 301 13.35 -6.73 13.37
CA THR A 301 12.67 -6.53 12.07
C THR A 301 11.17 -6.82 12.15
N LYS A 302 10.77 -7.91 12.80
CA LYS A 302 9.35 -8.30 12.96
C LYS A 302 8.53 -7.21 13.67
N ARG A 303 9.08 -6.65 14.74
CA ARG A 303 8.43 -5.58 15.50
C ARG A 303 8.49 -4.24 14.75
N ALA A 304 9.58 -3.94 14.07
CA ALA A 304 9.74 -2.73 13.27
C ALA A 304 8.74 -2.70 12.10
N SER A 305 8.53 -3.83 11.43
CA SER A 305 7.59 -3.92 10.31
C SER A 305 6.16 -3.57 10.73
N SER A 306 5.75 -3.91 11.97
CA SER A 306 4.42 -3.56 12.45
C SER A 306 4.19 -2.05 12.59
N PHE A 307 5.21 -1.29 12.98
CA PHE A 307 5.11 0.18 13.01
C PHE A 307 5.08 0.77 11.61
N LEU A 308 5.86 0.22 10.68
CA LEU A 308 5.80 0.65 9.27
C LEU A 308 4.44 0.35 8.64
N MET A 309 3.81 -0.78 9.01
CA MET A 309 2.47 -1.17 8.53
C MET A 309 1.32 -0.36 9.15
N MET A 310 1.58 0.58 10.04
CA MET A 310 0.60 1.60 10.45
C MET A 310 0.50 2.76 9.45
N SER A 311 1.51 2.95 8.61
CA SER A 311 1.58 4.09 7.67
C SER A 311 0.44 4.17 6.64
N PRO A 312 -0.23 3.07 6.19
CA PRO A 312 -1.39 3.17 5.31
C PRO A 312 -2.54 4.04 5.83
N VAL A 313 -2.58 4.33 7.14
CA VAL A 313 -3.54 5.31 7.68
C VAL A 313 -3.37 6.71 7.07
N GLY A 314 -2.22 7.03 6.49
CA GLY A 314 -2.01 8.21 5.66
C GLY A 314 -2.99 8.31 4.50
N GLY A 315 -3.39 7.15 3.94
CA GLY A 315 -4.41 7.06 2.89
C GLY A 315 -5.81 7.49 3.33
N ALA A 316 -6.12 7.48 4.63
CA ALA A 316 -7.35 8.08 5.15
C ALA A 316 -7.23 9.60 5.30
N VAL A 317 -6.04 10.11 5.61
CA VAL A 317 -5.78 11.53 5.88
C VAL A 317 -5.63 12.33 4.59
N GLY A 318 -4.87 11.79 3.63
CA GLY A 318 -4.47 12.48 2.41
C GLY A 318 -5.63 13.00 1.57
N PRO A 319 -6.60 12.14 1.16
CA PRO A 319 -7.75 12.58 0.36
C PRO A 319 -8.61 13.63 1.06
N VAL A 320 -8.74 13.57 2.40
CA VAL A 320 -9.50 14.57 3.17
C VAL A 320 -8.82 15.93 3.08
N LEU A 321 -7.51 15.98 3.28
CA LEU A 321 -6.74 17.23 3.18
C LEU A 321 -6.76 17.78 1.75
N MET A 322 -6.57 16.92 0.74
CA MET A 322 -6.60 17.30 -0.65
C MET A 322 -7.98 17.80 -1.08
N GLY A 323 -9.05 17.11 -0.67
CA GLY A 323 -10.43 17.53 -0.92
C GLY A 323 -10.74 18.90 -0.31
N TYR A 324 -10.32 19.12 0.94
CA TYR A 324 -10.50 20.44 1.58
C TYR A 324 -9.83 21.57 0.79
N VAL A 325 -8.60 21.34 0.29
CA VAL A 325 -7.92 22.35 -0.54
C VAL A 325 -8.63 22.53 -1.88
N ALA A 326 -9.09 21.44 -2.53
CA ALA A 326 -9.80 21.50 -3.80
C ALA A 326 -11.13 22.27 -3.68
N ASP A 327 -11.89 22.05 -2.60
CA ASP A 327 -13.16 22.74 -2.35
C ASP A 327 -13.00 24.25 -2.10
N ASN A 328 -11.86 24.68 -1.56
CA ASN A 328 -11.58 26.08 -1.22
C ASN A 328 -10.68 26.79 -2.24
N SER A 329 -10.20 26.09 -3.28
CA SER A 329 -9.29 26.66 -4.29
C SER A 329 -9.49 26.01 -5.66
N THR A 330 -8.43 25.53 -6.27
CA THR A 330 -8.47 24.79 -7.55
C THR A 330 -8.00 23.35 -7.37
N MET A 331 -8.47 22.47 -8.25
CA MET A 331 -8.03 21.07 -8.25
C MET A 331 -6.50 20.96 -8.42
N SER A 332 -5.90 21.77 -9.30
CA SER A 332 -4.45 21.77 -9.50
C SER A 332 -3.69 22.20 -8.22
N LEU A 333 -4.20 23.20 -7.48
CA LEU A 333 -3.56 23.66 -6.23
C LEU A 333 -3.67 22.58 -5.13
N SER A 334 -4.70 21.73 -5.15
CA SER A 334 -4.84 20.67 -4.16
C SER A 334 -3.68 19.67 -4.17
N PHE A 335 -2.97 19.56 -5.32
CA PHE A 335 -1.75 18.73 -5.44
C PHE A 335 -0.57 19.26 -4.60
N ILE A 336 -0.73 20.41 -3.90
CA ILE A 336 0.24 20.84 -2.87
C ILE A 336 0.38 19.79 -1.75
N ILE A 337 -0.68 19.01 -1.47
CA ILE A 337 -0.65 17.98 -0.44
C ILE A 337 0.30 16.84 -0.85
N PRO A 338 0.15 16.18 -2.03
CA PRO A 338 1.14 15.24 -2.53
C PRO A 338 2.54 15.84 -2.68
N PHE A 339 2.64 17.08 -3.16
CA PHE A 339 3.94 17.77 -3.32
C PHE A 339 4.71 17.84 -2.00
N VAL A 340 4.09 18.35 -0.93
CA VAL A 340 4.73 18.44 0.39
C VAL A 340 5.07 17.06 0.92
N SER A 341 4.20 16.08 0.71
CA SER A 341 4.41 14.68 1.11
C SER A 341 5.63 14.08 0.41
N PHE A 342 5.79 14.28 -0.90
CA PHE A 342 6.97 13.83 -1.63
C PHE A 342 8.25 14.61 -1.27
N CYS A 343 8.17 15.86 -0.84
CA CYS A 343 9.32 16.57 -0.27
C CYS A 343 9.85 15.88 1.00
N ILE A 344 8.95 15.35 1.86
CA ILE A 344 9.34 14.58 3.03
C ILE A 344 10.02 13.26 2.61
N VAL A 345 9.47 12.57 1.61
CA VAL A 345 10.07 11.35 1.05
C VAL A 345 11.44 11.65 0.43
N LEU A 346 11.60 12.77 -0.28
CA LEU A 346 12.86 13.22 -0.85
C LEU A 346 13.92 13.46 0.25
N PHE A 347 13.54 14.12 1.34
CA PHE A 347 14.43 14.31 2.48
C PHE A 347 14.90 12.98 3.08
N TYR A 348 13.97 12.04 3.28
CA TYR A 348 14.31 10.68 3.74
C TYR A 348 15.28 9.98 2.79
N SER A 349 15.01 10.04 1.49
CA SER A 349 15.83 9.40 0.46
C SER A 349 17.25 9.94 0.42
N TRP A 350 17.39 11.26 0.53
CA TRP A 350 18.69 11.93 0.63
C TRP A 350 19.43 11.50 1.91
N TYR A 351 18.73 11.50 3.06
CA TYR A 351 19.32 11.06 4.32
C TYR A 351 19.81 9.61 4.26
N ALA A 352 19.02 8.71 3.67
CA ALA A 352 19.37 7.30 3.51
C ALA A 352 20.57 7.08 2.59
N ASP A 353 20.71 7.88 1.52
CA ASP A 353 21.89 7.78 0.63
C ASP A 353 23.17 8.31 1.30
N VAL A 354 23.07 9.39 2.07
CA VAL A 354 24.20 9.97 2.82
C VAL A 354 24.66 9.06 3.95
N GLU A 355 23.76 8.47 4.73
CA GLU A 355 24.13 7.59 5.85
C GLU A 355 24.84 6.31 5.39
N ARG A 356 24.66 5.92 4.13
CA ARG A 356 25.32 4.75 3.53
C ARG A 356 26.66 5.08 2.87
N ASN A 357 26.94 6.32 2.52
CA ASN A 357 28.23 6.73 1.92
C ASN A 357 29.28 6.97 2.99
#